data_8dacd4b626c3ff372374672a72c6b0f0
#
_entry.id   8dacd4b626c3ff372374672a72c6b0f0
#
_cell.length_a   1.000
_cell.length_b   1.000
_cell.length_c   1.000
_cell.angle_alpha   90.00
_cell.angle_beta   90.00
_cell.angle_gamma   90.00
#
_symmetry.space_group_name_H-M   'P 1'
#
loop_
_entity.id
_entity.type
_entity.pdbx_description
1 polymer ?
#
loop_
_entity_poly.entity_id
_entity_poly.type
_entity_poly.pdbx_seq_one_letter_code
_entity_poly.pdbx_strand_id
1 'polypeptide(L)'
;MDDLYRDAADKEGVESAFVFNDNALQRALKRIYEKNFHPMTDIEEDLFNETFRIITKATDEGLSMSSQEVDVSFRQKLDYNNAVFSAFKVHRMQNDIASLLHDSNGVLKPFEQWKKDVYPMLDHHKEHWLRTEYNTAVLRSQRAADWQRFEREKDILPNLEWMKSTSAHPGADHEIYWGVILPIGHPFWNSHCPGDRWNCKCSLESTDEPATAVPGDPNPEDNKPAPGLDNNPGVDGKLFSDSHPYIANGYEGAKDAVKKFIAEKVKEGTVIKVDYESGKELDSTGKFLLTRTMVNG
;
A
#
# COMPACT_ATOMS: atom_id res chain seq x y z
N MET A 1 -9.14 -2.77 -12.67
CA MET A 1 -8.84 -3.10 -11.26
C MET A 1 -9.15 -4.56 -10.95
N ASP A 2 -10.28 -5.13 -11.40
CA ASP A 2 -10.59 -6.54 -11.14
C ASP A 2 -9.50 -7.49 -11.68
N ASP A 3 -8.92 -7.19 -12.83
CA ASP A 3 -7.79 -7.96 -13.37
C ASP A 3 -6.54 -7.89 -12.47
N LEU A 4 -6.30 -6.75 -11.80
CA LEU A 4 -5.16 -6.57 -10.90
C LEU A 4 -5.25 -7.50 -9.67
N TYR A 5 -6.46 -7.71 -9.15
CA TYR A 5 -6.69 -8.51 -7.94
C TYR A 5 -7.22 -9.92 -8.21
N ARG A 6 -7.31 -10.33 -9.48
CA ARG A 6 -7.86 -11.64 -9.87
C ARG A 6 -7.13 -12.78 -9.16
N ASP A 7 -5.80 -12.76 -9.18
CA ASP A 7 -4.98 -13.82 -8.60
C ASP A 7 -5.01 -13.83 -7.06
N ALA A 8 -5.50 -12.73 -6.45
CA ALA A 8 -5.65 -12.64 -5.01
C ALA A 8 -6.97 -13.25 -4.51
N ALA A 9 -7.99 -13.34 -5.37
CA ALA A 9 -9.33 -13.82 -4.98
C ALA A 9 -9.32 -15.29 -4.55
N ASP A 10 -8.44 -16.10 -5.15
CA ASP A 10 -8.30 -17.54 -4.86
C ASP A 10 -7.36 -17.83 -3.68
N LYS A 11 -6.66 -16.81 -3.16
CA LYS A 11 -5.74 -16.95 -2.02
C LYS A 11 -6.46 -16.60 -0.73
N GLU A 12 -6.38 -17.49 0.27
CA GLU A 12 -6.86 -17.20 1.61
C GLU A 12 -6.20 -15.92 2.16
N GLY A 13 -6.97 -14.85 2.30
CA GLY A 13 -6.52 -13.62 2.97
C GLY A 13 -6.33 -13.83 4.46
N VAL A 14 -5.70 -12.89 5.12
CA VAL A 14 -5.84 -12.70 6.57
C VAL A 14 -7.30 -12.32 6.80
N GLU A 15 -7.97 -12.91 7.82
CA GLU A 15 -9.36 -12.57 8.11
C GLU A 15 -9.43 -11.07 8.43
N SER A 16 -9.95 -10.28 7.49
CA SER A 16 -9.89 -8.82 7.59
C SER A 16 -10.86 -8.30 8.64
N ALA A 17 -10.31 -7.76 9.70
CA ALA A 17 -11.07 -7.24 10.84
C ALA A 17 -11.40 -5.74 10.69
N PHE A 18 -11.80 -5.27 9.50
CA PHE A 18 -12.25 -3.89 9.36
C PHE A 18 -13.69 -3.81 8.83
N VAL A 19 -14.35 -2.72 9.22
CA VAL A 19 -15.65 -2.30 8.66
C VAL A 19 -15.48 -0.89 8.16
N PHE A 20 -15.90 -0.62 6.91
CA PHE A 20 -15.92 0.73 6.36
C PHE A 20 -17.05 1.54 6.99
N ASN A 21 -16.79 2.78 7.39
CA ASN A 21 -17.76 3.60 8.10
C ASN A 21 -18.85 4.12 7.13
N ASP A 22 -20.05 3.55 7.24
CA ASP A 22 -21.19 3.92 6.38
C ASP A 22 -21.62 5.39 6.55
N ASN A 23 -21.52 5.97 7.74
CA ASN A 23 -21.84 7.38 7.94
C ASN A 23 -20.85 8.30 7.21
N ALA A 24 -19.57 7.96 7.22
CA ALA A 24 -18.55 8.66 6.44
C ALA A 24 -18.86 8.55 4.93
N LEU A 25 -19.19 7.35 4.46
CA LEU A 25 -19.58 7.12 3.07
C LEU A 25 -20.81 7.98 2.65
N GLN A 26 -21.86 8.02 3.49
CA GLN A 26 -23.08 8.81 3.17
C GLN A 26 -22.76 10.32 3.09
N ARG A 27 -21.91 10.85 3.97
CA ARG A 27 -21.48 12.25 3.91
C ARG A 27 -20.66 12.53 2.66
N ALA A 28 -19.76 11.64 2.32
CA ALA A 28 -18.92 11.73 1.13
C ALA A 28 -19.77 11.75 -0.16
N LEU A 29 -20.71 10.81 -0.29
CA LEU A 29 -21.63 10.77 -1.43
C LEU A 29 -22.41 12.07 -1.60
N LYS A 30 -22.88 12.65 -0.48
CA LYS A 30 -23.58 13.93 -0.51
C LYS A 30 -22.67 15.05 -1.01
N ARG A 31 -21.42 15.14 -0.52
CA ARG A 31 -20.47 16.16 -0.97
C ARG A 31 -20.07 16.00 -2.44
N ILE A 32 -19.83 14.78 -2.90
CA ILE A 32 -19.49 14.51 -4.30
C ILE A 32 -20.64 14.91 -5.24
N TYR A 33 -21.89 14.75 -4.79
CA TYR A 33 -23.06 15.17 -5.55
C TYR A 33 -23.25 16.70 -5.58
N GLU A 34 -22.72 17.42 -4.59
CA GLU A 34 -22.85 18.88 -4.48
C GLU A 34 -21.94 19.60 -5.48
N LYS A 35 -22.43 20.77 -6.00
CA LYS A 35 -21.70 21.55 -7.01
C LYS A 35 -20.36 22.14 -6.56
N ASN A 36 -20.11 22.20 -5.27
CA ASN A 36 -18.90 22.82 -4.71
C ASN A 36 -17.73 21.82 -4.56
N PHE A 37 -17.93 20.57 -4.87
CA PHE A 37 -16.87 19.55 -4.86
C PHE A 37 -16.45 19.23 -6.30
N HIS A 38 -15.15 19.23 -6.54
CA HIS A 38 -14.56 18.96 -7.86
C HIS A 38 -13.74 17.66 -7.82
N PRO A 39 -14.32 16.50 -8.20
CA PRO A 39 -13.67 15.20 -8.07
C PRO A 39 -12.28 15.09 -8.70
N MET A 40 -11.98 15.87 -9.74
CA MET A 40 -10.67 15.86 -10.42
C MET A 40 -9.59 16.62 -9.66
N THR A 41 -9.94 17.63 -8.85
CA THR A 41 -8.98 18.55 -8.20
C THR A 41 -9.00 18.52 -6.68
N ASP A 42 -10.05 17.96 -6.09
CA ASP A 42 -10.21 17.83 -4.65
C ASP A 42 -10.10 16.35 -4.25
N ILE A 43 -9.81 16.09 -2.99
CA ILE A 43 -9.87 14.74 -2.39
C ILE A 43 -10.99 14.74 -1.34
N GLU A 44 -11.88 13.76 -1.42
CA GLU A 44 -12.97 13.63 -0.46
C GLU A 44 -12.42 13.18 0.91
N GLU A 45 -12.58 14.03 1.90
CA GLU A 45 -11.88 13.92 3.18
C GLU A 45 -12.38 12.74 4.04
N ASP A 46 -13.69 12.48 4.10
CA ASP A 46 -14.21 11.36 4.89
C ASP A 46 -13.78 10.01 4.29
N LEU A 47 -13.76 9.88 2.95
CA LEU A 47 -13.26 8.68 2.28
C LEU A 47 -11.76 8.51 2.51
N PHE A 48 -10.99 9.61 2.46
CA PHE A 48 -9.57 9.57 2.75
C PHE A 48 -9.31 9.12 4.19
N ASN A 49 -9.92 9.76 5.16
CA ASN A 49 -9.72 9.44 6.58
C ASN A 49 -10.05 7.98 6.88
N GLU A 50 -11.12 7.46 6.30
CA GLU A 50 -11.52 6.08 6.52
C GLU A 50 -10.59 5.09 5.82
N THR A 51 -10.19 5.35 4.56
CA THR A 51 -9.25 4.50 3.82
C THR A 51 -7.88 4.51 4.51
N PHE A 52 -7.37 5.68 4.88
CA PHE A 52 -6.10 5.84 5.59
C PHE A 52 -6.10 5.11 6.93
N ARG A 53 -7.18 5.25 7.73
CA ARG A 53 -7.36 4.53 8.99
C ARG A 53 -7.28 3.01 8.79
N ILE A 54 -7.94 2.50 7.74
CA ILE A 54 -7.97 1.05 7.46
C ILE A 54 -6.58 0.55 7.04
N ILE A 55 -5.90 1.23 6.13
CA ILE A 55 -4.56 0.83 5.67
C ILE A 55 -3.52 0.98 6.79
N THR A 56 -3.62 2.04 7.62
CA THR A 56 -2.74 2.20 8.79
C THR A 56 -2.98 1.07 9.82
N LYS A 57 -4.23 0.67 10.05
CA LYS A 57 -4.53 -0.48 10.89
C LYS A 57 -3.88 -1.77 10.35
N ALA A 58 -3.91 -1.99 9.04
CA ALA A 58 -3.22 -3.13 8.43
C ALA A 58 -1.70 -3.08 8.67
N THR A 59 -1.13 -1.88 8.61
CA THR A 59 0.29 -1.65 8.93
C THR A 59 0.59 -2.00 10.39
N ASP A 60 -0.22 -1.53 11.34
CA ASP A 60 -0.08 -1.85 12.78
C ASP A 60 -0.16 -3.34 13.03
N GLU A 61 -1.13 -4.00 12.42
CA GLU A 61 -1.32 -5.44 12.54
C GLU A 61 -0.10 -6.20 12.00
N GLY A 62 0.38 -5.86 10.80
CA GLY A 62 1.56 -6.49 10.21
C GLY A 62 2.83 -6.27 11.03
N LEU A 63 3.07 -5.05 11.52
CA LEU A 63 4.20 -4.77 12.39
C LEU A 63 4.12 -5.53 13.72
N SER A 64 2.92 -5.70 14.29
CA SER A 64 2.71 -6.46 15.53
C SER A 64 2.92 -7.97 15.35
N MET A 65 2.79 -8.51 14.14
CA MET A 65 3.08 -9.91 13.82
C MET A 65 4.58 -10.20 13.75
N SER A 66 5.40 -9.18 13.52
CA SER A 66 6.85 -9.29 13.65
C SER A 66 7.23 -9.17 15.13
N SER A 67 8.16 -9.98 15.59
CA SER A 67 8.72 -9.88 16.95
C SER A 67 9.67 -8.70 17.11
N GLN A 68 9.82 -7.86 16.09
CA GLN A 68 10.82 -6.81 16.00
C GLN A 68 10.20 -5.43 16.14
N GLU A 69 10.81 -4.57 16.92
CA GLU A 69 10.52 -3.15 16.91
C GLU A 69 11.15 -2.51 15.66
N VAL A 70 10.36 -1.72 14.97
CA VAL A 70 10.83 -0.82 13.91
C VAL A 70 11.08 0.56 14.49
N ASP A 71 12.10 1.24 13.98
CA ASP A 71 12.35 2.60 14.44
C ASP A 71 11.26 3.57 13.97
N VAL A 72 11.14 4.69 14.69
CA VAL A 72 10.10 5.71 14.45
C VAL A 72 10.19 6.27 13.04
N SER A 73 11.40 6.51 12.54
CA SER A 73 11.59 7.09 11.21
C SER A 73 11.15 6.13 10.10
N PHE A 74 11.42 4.85 10.27
CA PHE A 74 10.95 3.83 9.34
C PHE A 74 9.43 3.68 9.36
N ARG A 75 8.82 3.68 10.56
CA ARG A 75 7.37 3.67 10.71
C ARG A 75 6.72 4.86 10.00
N GLN A 76 7.28 6.06 10.13
CA GLN A 76 6.78 7.26 9.49
C GLN A 76 6.83 7.16 7.95
N LYS A 77 7.83 6.46 7.38
CA LYS A 77 7.85 6.19 5.93
C LYS A 77 6.65 5.35 5.50
N LEU A 78 6.34 4.29 6.25
CA LEU A 78 5.16 3.46 5.98
C LEU A 78 3.87 4.27 6.07
N ASP A 79 3.71 5.06 7.12
CA ASP A 79 2.51 5.90 7.35
C ASP A 79 2.34 6.97 6.26
N TYR A 80 3.44 7.59 5.82
CA TYR A 80 3.39 8.54 4.71
C TYR A 80 2.99 7.87 3.39
N ASN A 81 3.53 6.70 3.09
CA ASN A 81 3.11 5.91 1.92
C ASN A 81 1.62 5.53 2.01
N ASN A 82 1.14 5.11 3.19
CA ASN A 82 -0.27 4.81 3.42
C ASN A 82 -1.18 6.02 3.12
N ALA A 83 -0.77 7.21 3.55
CA ALA A 83 -1.53 8.44 3.28
C ALA A 83 -1.56 8.75 1.77
N VAL A 84 -0.42 8.69 1.09
CA VAL A 84 -0.32 8.93 -0.36
C VAL A 84 -1.16 7.91 -1.14
N PHE A 85 -1.02 6.62 -0.83
CA PHE A 85 -1.80 5.56 -1.45
C PHE A 85 -3.30 5.76 -1.24
N SER A 86 -3.73 6.06 -0.01
CA SER A 86 -5.14 6.30 0.33
C SER A 86 -5.72 7.48 -0.45
N ALA A 87 -4.96 8.57 -0.60
CA ALA A 87 -5.40 9.73 -1.37
C ALA A 87 -5.59 9.40 -2.86
N PHE A 88 -4.67 8.64 -3.47
CA PHE A 88 -4.82 8.19 -4.85
C PHE A 88 -5.99 7.23 -5.03
N LYS A 89 -6.18 6.28 -4.10
CA LYS A 89 -7.33 5.37 -4.11
C LYS A 89 -8.65 6.14 -4.05
N VAL A 90 -8.73 7.13 -3.16
CA VAL A 90 -9.93 7.98 -3.01
C VAL A 90 -10.16 8.82 -4.25
N HIS A 91 -9.10 9.43 -4.82
CA HIS A 91 -9.22 10.17 -6.07
C HIS A 91 -9.77 9.28 -7.20
N ARG A 92 -9.33 8.04 -7.30
CA ARG A 92 -9.87 7.08 -8.25
C ARG A 92 -11.35 6.79 -7.96
N MET A 93 -11.69 6.38 -6.75
CA MET A 93 -13.04 6.03 -6.34
C MET A 93 -14.05 7.18 -6.57
N GLN A 94 -13.71 8.40 -6.13
CA GLN A 94 -14.61 9.55 -6.27
C GLN A 94 -14.87 9.94 -7.74
N ASN A 95 -13.87 9.79 -8.61
CA ASN A 95 -14.05 10.06 -10.05
C ASN A 95 -14.82 8.95 -10.74
N ASP A 96 -14.59 7.68 -10.39
CA ASP A 96 -15.38 6.57 -10.91
C ASP A 96 -16.88 6.78 -10.61
N ILE A 97 -17.24 7.11 -9.36
CA ILE A 97 -18.65 7.36 -9.00
C ILE A 97 -19.20 8.67 -9.54
N ALA A 98 -18.38 9.73 -9.62
CA ALA A 98 -18.80 11.01 -10.19
C ALA A 98 -19.10 10.89 -11.71
N SER A 99 -18.46 9.96 -12.41
CA SER A 99 -18.74 9.69 -13.83
C SER A 99 -20.20 9.28 -14.11
N LEU A 100 -20.90 8.78 -13.08
CA LEU A 100 -22.30 8.35 -13.15
C LEU A 100 -23.31 9.43 -12.73
N LEU A 101 -22.87 10.66 -12.41
CA LEU A 101 -23.74 11.75 -11.98
C LEU A 101 -24.80 12.15 -13.02
N HIS A 102 -24.47 12.04 -14.29
CA HIS A 102 -25.35 12.45 -15.37
C HIS A 102 -25.93 11.24 -16.11
N ASP A 103 -27.13 11.42 -16.67
CA ASP A 103 -27.73 10.43 -17.56
C ASP A 103 -27.16 10.54 -19.00
N SER A 104 -27.65 9.70 -19.90
CA SER A 104 -27.23 9.69 -21.31
C SER A 104 -27.51 11.00 -22.08
N ASN A 105 -28.36 11.87 -21.54
CA ASN A 105 -28.68 13.18 -22.09
C ASN A 105 -27.89 14.33 -21.44
N GLY A 106 -26.95 13.99 -20.52
CA GLY A 106 -26.20 14.99 -19.79
C GLY A 106 -26.95 15.67 -18.64
N VAL A 107 -28.12 15.15 -18.25
CA VAL A 107 -28.93 15.69 -17.16
C VAL A 107 -28.48 15.10 -15.85
N LEU A 108 -28.29 15.94 -14.83
CA LEU A 108 -27.93 15.48 -13.47
C LEU A 108 -29.06 14.57 -12.95
N LYS A 109 -28.67 13.33 -12.58
CA LYS A 109 -29.60 12.36 -11.99
C LYS A 109 -30.09 12.83 -10.62
N PRO A 110 -31.30 12.49 -10.19
CA PRO A 110 -31.71 12.64 -8.79
C PRO A 110 -30.75 11.91 -7.86
N PHE A 111 -30.45 12.48 -6.69
CA PHE A 111 -29.45 11.95 -5.73
C PHE A 111 -29.67 10.47 -5.40
N GLU A 112 -30.91 10.07 -5.09
CA GLU A 112 -31.23 8.68 -4.72
C GLU A 112 -31.05 7.71 -5.90
N GLN A 113 -31.30 8.16 -7.15
CA GLN A 113 -31.03 7.35 -8.33
C GLN A 113 -29.52 7.19 -8.55
N TRP A 114 -28.77 8.30 -8.55
CA TRP A 114 -27.30 8.24 -8.68
C TRP A 114 -26.67 7.39 -7.58
N LYS A 115 -27.10 7.58 -6.33
CA LYS A 115 -26.65 6.78 -5.20
C LYS A 115 -26.84 5.28 -5.44
N LYS A 116 -28.00 4.87 -5.94
CA LYS A 116 -28.28 3.47 -6.29
C LYS A 116 -27.36 2.95 -7.41
N ASP A 117 -27.11 3.78 -8.41
CA ASP A 117 -26.29 3.42 -9.57
C ASP A 117 -24.81 3.21 -9.19
N VAL A 118 -24.29 3.95 -8.18
CA VAL A 118 -22.88 3.88 -7.77
C VAL A 118 -22.60 2.78 -6.75
N TYR A 119 -23.59 2.25 -6.04
CA TYR A 119 -23.39 1.24 -5.00
C TYR A 119 -22.60 0.00 -5.45
N PRO A 120 -22.90 -0.62 -6.62
CA PRO A 120 -22.11 -1.77 -7.06
C PRO A 120 -20.62 -1.48 -7.23
N MET A 121 -20.29 -0.29 -7.75
CA MET A 121 -18.90 0.17 -7.91
C MET A 121 -18.24 0.46 -6.55
N LEU A 122 -18.98 1.09 -5.63
CA LEU A 122 -18.51 1.34 -4.27
C LEU A 122 -18.19 0.05 -3.52
N ASP A 123 -18.99 -1.01 -3.71
CA ASP A 123 -18.74 -2.30 -3.07
C ASP A 123 -17.41 -2.90 -3.53
N HIS A 124 -17.04 -2.76 -4.79
CA HIS A 124 -15.71 -3.14 -5.25
C HIS A 124 -14.61 -2.34 -4.54
N HIS A 125 -14.73 -1.02 -4.45
CA HIS A 125 -13.72 -0.15 -3.84
C HIS A 125 -13.55 -0.36 -2.33
N LYS A 126 -14.67 -0.46 -1.57
CA LYS A 126 -14.65 -0.49 -0.10
C LYS A 126 -14.57 -1.90 0.50
N GLU A 127 -14.98 -2.95 -0.25
CA GLU A 127 -14.99 -4.32 0.21
C GLU A 127 -13.92 -5.16 -0.52
N HIS A 128 -14.11 -5.47 -1.80
CA HIS A 128 -13.26 -6.43 -2.51
C HIS A 128 -11.81 -5.95 -2.65
N TRP A 129 -11.62 -4.77 -3.25
CA TRP A 129 -10.27 -4.26 -3.50
C TRP A 129 -9.59 -3.83 -2.19
N LEU A 130 -10.32 -3.13 -1.30
CA LEU A 130 -9.76 -2.69 -0.04
C LEU A 130 -9.38 -3.87 0.87
N ARG A 131 -10.11 -4.99 0.80
CA ARG A 131 -9.76 -6.21 1.53
C ARG A 131 -8.43 -6.80 1.05
N THR A 132 -8.25 -6.90 -0.27
CA THR A 132 -6.99 -7.38 -0.86
C THR A 132 -5.82 -6.45 -0.52
N GLU A 133 -6.03 -5.15 -0.60
CA GLU A 133 -5.05 -4.13 -0.23
C GLU A 133 -4.71 -4.19 1.27
N TYR A 134 -5.71 -4.35 2.13
CA TYR A 134 -5.53 -4.53 3.57
C TYR A 134 -4.67 -5.77 3.87
N ASN A 135 -5.07 -6.94 3.37
CA ASN A 135 -4.36 -8.18 3.59
C ASN A 135 -2.90 -8.11 3.10
N THR A 136 -2.69 -7.50 1.93
CA THR A 136 -1.36 -7.31 1.37
C THR A 136 -0.55 -6.31 2.20
N ALA A 137 -1.16 -5.23 2.70
CA ALA A 137 -0.50 -4.28 3.59
C ALA A 137 -0.05 -4.93 4.90
N VAL A 138 -0.88 -5.80 5.52
CA VAL A 138 -0.50 -6.60 6.70
C VAL A 138 0.77 -7.40 6.42
N LEU A 139 0.75 -8.21 5.35
CA LEU A 139 1.88 -9.08 5.01
C LEU A 139 3.14 -8.29 4.66
N ARG A 140 3.02 -7.23 3.87
CA ARG A 140 4.17 -6.38 3.49
C ARG A 140 4.73 -5.59 4.66
N SER A 141 3.90 -5.15 5.60
CA SER A 141 4.37 -4.49 6.83
C SER A 141 5.16 -5.44 7.71
N GLN A 142 4.71 -6.69 7.86
CA GLN A 142 5.47 -7.72 8.56
C GLN A 142 6.83 -7.95 7.89
N ARG A 143 6.85 -8.12 6.54
CA ARG A 143 8.10 -8.31 5.78
C ARG A 143 9.04 -7.11 5.90
N ALA A 144 8.49 -5.90 5.95
CA ALA A 144 9.28 -4.68 6.15
C ALA A 144 9.98 -4.67 7.51
N ALA A 145 9.28 -5.09 8.58
CA ALA A 145 9.87 -5.22 9.91
C ALA A 145 10.93 -6.33 9.97
N ASP A 146 10.66 -7.49 9.35
CA ASP A 146 11.62 -8.59 9.26
C ASP A 146 12.89 -8.17 8.52
N TRP A 147 12.75 -7.37 7.43
CA TRP A 147 13.90 -6.82 6.70
C TRP A 147 14.80 -5.94 7.56
N GLN A 148 14.21 -5.10 8.42
CA GLN A 148 14.98 -4.30 9.36
C GLN A 148 15.78 -5.16 10.34
N ARG A 149 15.28 -6.33 10.72
CA ARG A 149 16.01 -7.33 11.50
C ARG A 149 17.17 -7.90 10.70
N PHE A 150 16.94 -8.34 9.47
CA PHE A 150 17.98 -8.92 8.61
C PHE A 150 19.15 -7.95 8.41
N GLU A 151 18.87 -6.66 8.22
CA GLU A 151 19.90 -5.63 8.11
C GLU A 151 20.76 -5.49 9.38
N ARG A 152 20.18 -5.70 10.57
CA ARG A 152 20.93 -5.68 11.83
C ARG A 152 21.77 -6.94 12.05
N GLU A 153 21.32 -8.07 11.51
CA GLU A 153 21.95 -9.39 11.72
C GLU A 153 22.93 -9.78 10.59
N LYS A 154 23.04 -9.00 9.54
CA LYS A 154 23.77 -9.34 8.30
C LYS A 154 25.25 -9.67 8.47
N ASP A 155 25.90 -9.22 9.54
CA ASP A 155 27.30 -9.55 9.80
C ASP A 155 27.47 -11.00 10.29
N ILE A 156 26.39 -11.62 10.79
CA ILE A 156 26.35 -13.02 11.27
C ILE A 156 25.59 -13.90 10.28
N LEU A 157 24.46 -13.40 9.76
CA LEU A 157 23.57 -14.09 8.81
C LEU A 157 23.48 -13.28 7.52
N PRO A 158 24.52 -13.37 6.63
CA PRO A 158 24.64 -12.44 5.50
C PRO A 158 23.70 -12.70 4.35
N ASN A 159 23.04 -13.86 4.33
CA ASN A 159 22.17 -14.30 3.25
C ASN A 159 20.71 -14.41 3.69
N LEU A 160 19.81 -14.34 2.73
CA LEU A 160 18.38 -14.55 2.92
C LEU A 160 17.93 -15.74 2.07
N GLU A 161 17.15 -16.63 2.67
CA GLU A 161 16.49 -17.74 2.00
C GLU A 161 15.03 -17.41 1.73
N TRP A 162 14.56 -17.68 0.50
CA TRP A 162 13.15 -17.57 0.16
C TRP A 162 12.37 -18.79 0.68
N MET A 163 11.54 -18.56 1.68
CA MET A 163 10.74 -19.60 2.32
C MET A 163 9.46 -19.88 1.54
N LYS A 164 9.02 -21.14 1.59
CA LYS A 164 7.77 -21.58 0.95
C LYS A 164 6.57 -20.82 1.50
N SER A 165 5.58 -20.64 0.63
CA SER A 165 4.30 -20.07 1.04
C SER A 165 3.60 -20.92 2.10
N THR A 166 3.03 -20.28 3.10
CA THR A 166 2.15 -20.91 4.10
C THR A 166 0.69 -20.97 3.65
N SER A 167 0.38 -20.55 2.43
CA SER A 167 -0.95 -20.67 1.84
C SER A 167 -1.30 -22.11 1.55
N ALA A 168 -2.57 -22.50 1.76
CA ALA A 168 -3.09 -23.79 1.31
C ALA A 168 -3.09 -23.90 -0.23
N HIS A 169 -3.18 -22.77 -0.92
CA HIS A 169 -3.16 -22.65 -2.37
C HIS A 169 -2.12 -21.59 -2.78
N PRO A 170 -0.80 -21.93 -2.72
CA PRO A 170 0.25 -20.99 -3.14
C PRO A 170 0.16 -20.75 -4.66
N GLY A 171 0.48 -19.53 -5.09
CA GLY A 171 0.68 -19.23 -6.50
C GLY A 171 1.91 -19.95 -7.04
N ALA A 172 1.81 -20.57 -8.20
CA ALA A 172 2.91 -21.30 -8.84
C ALA A 172 4.07 -20.37 -9.26
N ASP A 173 3.80 -19.09 -9.41
CA ASP A 173 4.73 -18.05 -9.81
C ASP A 173 5.92 -17.84 -8.84
N HIS A 174 5.75 -18.19 -7.56
CA HIS A 174 6.82 -18.08 -6.55
C HIS A 174 7.54 -19.42 -6.27
N GLU A 175 7.03 -20.54 -6.75
CA GLU A 175 7.64 -21.86 -6.49
C GLU A 175 9.08 -21.95 -6.98
N ILE A 176 9.41 -21.27 -8.09
CA ILE A 176 10.77 -21.24 -8.65
C ILE A 176 11.80 -20.59 -7.73
N TYR A 177 11.36 -19.75 -6.79
CA TYR A 177 12.23 -19.03 -5.86
C TYR A 177 12.38 -19.74 -4.51
N TRP A 178 11.58 -20.75 -4.19
CA TRP A 178 11.65 -21.44 -2.91
C TRP A 178 13.00 -22.11 -2.69
N GLY A 179 13.65 -21.81 -1.56
CA GLY A 179 14.98 -22.29 -1.23
C GLY A 179 16.10 -21.54 -1.94
N VAL A 180 15.81 -20.46 -2.67
CA VAL A 180 16.84 -19.58 -3.21
C VAL A 180 17.48 -18.79 -2.07
N ILE A 181 18.80 -18.87 -1.97
CA ILE A 181 19.61 -18.18 -0.95
C ILE A 181 20.48 -17.14 -1.66
N LEU A 182 20.32 -15.86 -1.30
CA LEU A 182 21.09 -14.75 -1.87
C LEU A 182 21.55 -13.79 -0.78
N PRO A 183 22.70 -13.11 -0.96
CA PRO A 183 23.14 -12.04 -0.05
C PRO A 183 22.03 -10.98 0.13
N ILE A 184 21.90 -10.44 1.34
CA ILE A 184 20.91 -9.41 1.64
C ILE A 184 21.01 -8.19 0.71
N GLY A 185 22.20 -7.82 0.28
CA GLY A 185 22.45 -6.74 -0.69
C GLY A 185 22.26 -7.13 -2.15
N HIS A 186 21.77 -8.34 -2.47
CA HIS A 186 21.61 -8.76 -3.86
C HIS A 186 20.49 -7.97 -4.57
N PRO A 187 20.72 -7.44 -5.80
CA PRO A 187 19.75 -6.62 -6.51
C PRO A 187 18.37 -7.28 -6.76
N PHE A 188 18.33 -8.60 -6.78
CA PHE A 188 17.10 -9.38 -6.90
C PHE A 188 16.02 -8.95 -5.89
N TRP A 189 16.44 -8.68 -4.64
CA TRP A 189 15.53 -8.29 -3.56
C TRP A 189 14.90 -6.90 -3.73
N ASN A 190 15.38 -6.08 -4.66
CA ASN A 190 14.81 -4.75 -4.87
C ASN A 190 13.42 -4.81 -5.55
N SER A 191 13.19 -5.82 -6.36
CA SER A 191 11.93 -6.01 -7.10
C SER A 191 11.25 -7.34 -6.77
N HIS A 192 12.01 -8.42 -6.66
CA HIS A 192 11.47 -9.75 -6.32
C HIS A 192 11.70 -10.02 -4.84
N CYS A 193 10.65 -9.87 -4.05
CA CYS A 193 10.66 -10.24 -2.63
C CYS A 193 9.28 -10.81 -2.24
N PRO A 194 9.19 -11.63 -1.20
CA PRO A 194 7.90 -12.06 -0.68
C PRO A 194 6.97 -10.87 -0.42
N GLY A 195 5.78 -10.91 -1.01
CA GLY A 195 4.82 -9.80 -1.01
C GLY A 195 4.82 -8.99 -2.31
N ASP A 196 5.53 -9.40 -3.38
CA ASP A 196 5.45 -8.80 -4.71
C ASP A 196 4.23 -9.29 -5.54
N ARG A 197 3.39 -10.09 -4.92
CA ARG A 197 2.06 -10.52 -5.40
C ARG A 197 1.00 -10.24 -4.36
N TRP A 198 -0.22 -9.96 -4.80
CA TRP A 198 -1.36 -9.75 -3.91
C TRP A 198 -1.63 -11.01 -3.08
N ASN A 199 -1.81 -10.82 -1.75
CA ASN A 199 -2.02 -11.89 -0.78
C ASN A 199 -0.88 -12.95 -0.72
N CYS A 200 0.35 -12.62 -1.11
CA CYS A 200 1.48 -13.54 -1.05
C CYS A 200 1.87 -13.86 0.40
N LYS A 201 1.88 -15.14 0.77
CA LYS A 201 2.25 -15.65 2.10
C LYS A 201 3.67 -16.27 2.15
N CYS A 202 4.52 -16.03 1.16
CA CYS A 202 5.95 -16.36 1.23
C CYS A 202 6.65 -15.48 2.27
N SER A 203 7.80 -15.92 2.76
CA SER A 203 8.65 -15.16 3.68
C SER A 203 10.13 -15.27 3.32
N LEU A 204 10.96 -14.53 4.02
CA LEU A 204 12.42 -14.69 4.02
C LEU A 204 12.88 -15.10 5.41
N GLU A 205 13.96 -15.85 5.45
CA GLU A 205 14.73 -16.15 6.67
C GLU A 205 16.18 -15.79 6.45
N SER A 206 16.83 -15.22 7.46
CA SER A 206 18.27 -14.96 7.43
C SER A 206 19.05 -16.23 7.71
N THR A 207 20.17 -16.43 6.99
CA THR A 207 20.99 -17.65 7.09
C THR A 207 22.45 -17.35 6.82
N ASP A 208 23.35 -18.22 7.34
CA ASP A 208 24.79 -18.28 7.01
C ASP A 208 25.10 -19.35 5.95
N GLU A 209 24.07 -20.08 5.47
CA GLU A 209 24.23 -21.03 4.37
C GLU A 209 24.74 -20.35 3.09
N PRO A 210 25.55 -21.06 2.27
CA PRO A 210 26.09 -20.51 1.04
C PRO A 210 25.01 -20.04 0.05
N ALA A 211 25.26 -18.89 -0.59
CA ALA A 211 24.37 -18.39 -1.64
C ALA A 211 24.22 -19.36 -2.80
N THR A 212 23.01 -19.47 -3.33
CA THR A 212 22.67 -20.23 -4.53
C THR A 212 22.71 -19.31 -5.76
N ALA A 213 22.42 -19.86 -6.94
CA ALA A 213 22.16 -19.05 -8.13
C ALA A 213 20.67 -18.64 -8.16
N VAL A 214 20.38 -17.47 -8.73
CA VAL A 214 19.00 -17.12 -9.11
C VAL A 214 18.56 -18.11 -10.21
N PRO A 215 17.45 -18.82 -10.04
CA PRO A 215 16.99 -19.74 -11.06
C PRO A 215 16.63 -19.00 -12.35
N GLY A 216 16.86 -19.65 -13.49
CA GLY A 216 16.35 -19.16 -14.76
C GLY A 216 14.82 -19.22 -14.75
N ASP A 217 14.21 -18.09 -15.08
CA ASP A 217 12.75 -18.01 -15.13
C ASP A 217 12.24 -18.41 -16.52
N PRO A 218 11.48 -19.52 -16.66
CA PRO A 218 10.91 -19.94 -17.93
C PRO A 218 9.77 -19.01 -18.39
N ASN A 219 9.14 -18.25 -17.49
CA ASN A 219 8.01 -17.38 -17.75
C ASN A 219 8.21 -15.98 -17.12
N PRO A 220 9.26 -15.23 -17.52
CA PRO A 220 9.59 -13.98 -16.85
C PRO A 220 8.48 -12.92 -16.93
N GLU A 221 7.62 -12.98 -17.95
CA GLU A 221 6.48 -12.06 -18.08
C GLU A 221 5.37 -12.36 -17.06
N ASP A 222 5.10 -13.65 -16.81
CA ASP A 222 4.08 -14.09 -15.85
C ASP A 222 4.55 -13.92 -14.40
N ASN A 223 5.88 -13.95 -14.19
CA ASN A 223 6.51 -13.89 -12.88
C ASN A 223 6.93 -12.46 -12.48
N LYS A 224 6.54 -11.44 -13.24
CA LYS A 224 6.77 -10.05 -12.85
C LYS A 224 6.03 -9.71 -11.55
N PRO A 225 6.62 -8.85 -10.71
CA PRO A 225 5.91 -8.27 -9.58
C PRO A 225 4.58 -7.65 -10.02
N ALA A 226 3.53 -7.82 -9.22
CA ALA A 226 2.25 -7.19 -9.50
C ALA A 226 2.39 -5.66 -9.48
N PRO A 227 1.70 -4.93 -10.37
CA PRO A 227 1.70 -3.47 -10.33
C PRO A 227 1.34 -2.93 -8.94
N GLY A 228 2.19 -2.05 -8.42
CA GLY A 228 2.09 -1.52 -7.07
C GLY A 228 2.87 -2.28 -6.01
N LEU A 229 3.49 -3.43 -6.36
CA LEU A 229 4.22 -4.30 -5.43
C LEU A 229 5.66 -4.60 -5.91
N ASP A 230 6.15 -3.89 -6.92
CA ASP A 230 7.45 -4.05 -7.56
C ASP A 230 8.61 -3.35 -6.83
N ASN A 231 8.49 -3.25 -5.51
CA ASN A 231 9.49 -2.68 -4.60
C ASN A 231 9.66 -3.55 -3.36
N ASN A 232 10.75 -3.33 -2.63
CA ASN A 232 10.96 -3.94 -1.33
C ASN A 232 10.59 -2.95 -0.22
N PRO A 233 9.46 -3.18 0.51
CA PRO A 233 9.01 -2.27 1.54
C PRO A 233 9.99 -2.14 2.73
N GLY A 234 10.83 -3.15 2.96
CA GLY A 234 11.86 -3.12 3.98
C GLY A 234 13.04 -2.21 3.64
N VAL A 235 13.24 -1.93 2.35
CA VAL A 235 14.31 -1.05 1.87
C VAL A 235 13.83 0.40 1.78
N ASP A 236 12.71 0.63 1.09
CA ASP A 236 12.25 1.98 0.78
C ASP A 236 11.17 2.53 1.71
N GLY A 237 10.57 1.67 2.56
CA GLY A 237 9.50 2.07 3.46
C GLY A 237 8.17 2.38 2.76
N LYS A 238 7.94 1.79 1.57
CA LYS A 238 6.68 1.92 0.83
C LYS A 238 5.95 0.59 0.76
N LEU A 239 4.74 0.53 1.29
CA LEU A 239 3.90 -0.67 1.15
C LEU A 239 3.36 -0.84 -0.27
N PHE A 240 3.12 0.27 -0.96
CA PHE A 240 2.65 0.29 -2.34
C PHE A 240 3.55 1.22 -3.16
N SER A 241 4.04 0.72 -4.29
CA SER A 241 4.90 1.48 -5.20
C SER A 241 4.10 2.39 -6.13
N ASP A 242 4.82 3.29 -6.80
CA ASP A 242 4.23 4.25 -7.73
C ASP A 242 3.73 3.59 -9.04
N SER A 243 4.03 2.32 -9.28
CA SER A 243 3.49 1.53 -10.40
C SER A 243 2.05 1.10 -10.19
N HIS A 244 1.49 1.28 -8.98
CA HIS A 244 0.10 0.94 -8.71
C HIS A 244 -0.85 1.70 -9.65
N PRO A 245 -1.88 1.06 -10.24
CA PRO A 245 -2.77 1.68 -11.22
C PRO A 245 -3.49 2.94 -10.73
N TYR A 246 -3.72 3.11 -9.43
CA TYR A 246 -4.25 4.36 -8.88
C TYR A 246 -3.31 5.54 -9.12
N ILE A 247 -1.98 5.28 -9.20
CA ILE A 247 -0.92 6.28 -9.37
C ILE A 247 -0.50 6.36 -10.83
N ALA A 248 -0.15 5.21 -11.42
CA ALA A 248 0.38 5.13 -12.79
C ALA A 248 -0.69 5.46 -13.84
N ASN A 249 -1.93 4.99 -13.63
CA ASN A 249 -3.07 5.14 -14.53
C ASN A 249 -4.19 5.96 -13.87
N GLY A 250 -3.85 6.91 -12.99
CA GLY A 250 -4.81 7.80 -12.34
C GLY A 250 -5.50 8.73 -13.35
N TYR A 251 -6.65 9.28 -12.95
CA TYR A 251 -7.32 10.33 -13.72
C TYR A 251 -6.39 11.53 -13.90
N GLU A 252 -6.64 12.31 -14.97
CA GLU A 252 -5.95 13.58 -15.18
C GLU A 252 -6.04 14.47 -13.92
N GLY A 253 -4.93 15.11 -13.54
CA GLY A 253 -4.86 15.94 -12.33
C GLY A 253 -4.68 15.18 -11.01
N ALA A 254 -4.78 13.84 -10.98
CA ALA A 254 -4.67 13.04 -9.76
C ALA A 254 -3.40 13.37 -8.94
N LYS A 255 -2.24 13.47 -9.61
CA LYS A 255 -0.97 13.75 -8.94
C LYS A 255 -0.96 15.12 -8.26
N ASP A 256 -1.51 16.14 -8.90
CA ASP A 256 -1.57 17.50 -8.35
C ASP A 256 -2.58 17.60 -7.22
N ALA A 257 -3.76 16.97 -7.37
CA ALA A 257 -4.78 16.90 -6.32
C ALA A 257 -4.23 16.21 -5.07
N VAL A 258 -3.62 15.05 -5.21
CA VAL A 258 -3.02 14.30 -4.09
C VAL A 258 -1.87 15.08 -3.45
N LYS A 259 -0.96 15.65 -4.25
CA LYS A 259 0.16 16.46 -3.73
C LYS A 259 -0.32 17.64 -2.89
N LYS A 260 -1.33 18.39 -3.39
CA LYS A 260 -1.95 19.50 -2.66
C LYS A 260 -2.58 19.02 -1.36
N PHE A 261 -3.42 17.99 -1.42
CA PHE A 261 -4.13 17.45 -0.27
C PHE A 261 -3.17 16.92 0.81
N ILE A 262 -2.18 16.11 0.45
CA ILE A 262 -1.19 15.58 1.40
C ILE A 262 -0.38 16.73 2.04
N ALA A 263 -0.03 17.77 1.27
CA ALA A 263 0.64 18.93 1.84
C ALA A 263 -0.22 19.67 2.90
N GLU A 264 -1.55 19.71 2.70
CA GLU A 264 -2.49 20.25 3.69
C GLU A 264 -2.54 19.36 4.94
N LYS A 265 -2.63 18.02 4.78
CA LYS A 265 -2.61 17.06 5.91
C LYS A 265 -1.30 17.08 6.69
N VAL A 266 -0.19 17.36 6.05
CA VAL A 266 1.10 17.58 6.73
C VAL A 266 1.06 18.88 7.57
N LYS A 267 0.51 19.96 7.05
CA LYS A 267 0.36 21.23 7.81
C LYS A 267 -0.57 21.08 9.01
N GLU A 268 -1.62 20.27 8.88
CA GLU A 268 -2.56 19.93 9.96
C GLU A 268 -1.95 19.00 11.02
N GLY A 269 -0.80 18.38 10.75
CA GLY A 269 -0.16 17.41 11.62
C GLY A 269 -0.79 16.02 11.58
N THR A 270 -1.71 15.77 10.65
CA THR A 270 -2.34 14.43 10.45
C THR A 270 -1.38 13.45 9.79
N VAL A 271 -0.50 13.95 8.95
CA VAL A 271 0.52 13.17 8.22
C VAL A 271 1.89 13.78 8.45
N ILE A 272 2.88 12.96 8.76
CA ILE A 272 4.28 13.39 8.86
C ILE A 272 4.93 13.25 7.50
N LYS A 273 5.47 14.35 6.97
CA LYS A 273 6.18 14.33 5.69
C LYS A 273 7.51 13.60 5.83
N VAL A 274 7.80 12.72 4.91
CA VAL A 274 9.06 11.97 4.84
C VAL A 274 9.75 12.29 3.52
N ASP A 275 11.07 12.44 3.59
CA ASP A 275 11.94 12.46 2.42
C ASP A 275 12.54 11.07 2.22
N TYR A 276 12.04 10.35 1.23
CA TYR A 276 12.51 8.99 0.93
C TYR A 276 13.97 8.95 0.43
N GLU A 277 14.45 10.03 -0.19
CA GLU A 277 15.81 10.08 -0.73
C GLU A 277 16.85 10.28 0.38
N SER A 278 16.57 11.17 1.34
CA SER A 278 17.51 11.50 2.41
C SER A 278 17.37 10.61 3.65
N GLY A 279 16.25 9.90 3.79
CA GLY A 279 15.93 9.14 5.00
C GLY A 279 15.70 10.00 6.26
N LYS A 280 15.59 11.33 6.10
CA LYS A 280 15.44 12.29 7.20
C LYS A 280 14.02 12.82 7.27
N GLU A 281 13.54 13.00 8.49
CA GLU A 281 12.25 13.65 8.73
C GLU A 281 12.29 15.12 8.35
N LEU A 282 11.23 15.59 7.71
CA LEU A 282 11.02 17.00 7.43
C LEU A 282 9.81 17.50 8.21
N ASP A 283 9.91 18.66 8.82
CA ASP A 283 8.75 19.34 9.41
C ASP A 283 7.75 19.82 8.33
N SER A 284 6.64 20.39 8.77
CA SER A 284 5.59 20.91 7.88
C SER A 284 6.07 22.02 6.94
N THR A 285 7.26 22.59 7.17
CA THR A 285 7.88 23.63 6.33
C THR A 285 8.93 23.03 5.36
N GLY A 286 9.21 21.72 5.45
CA GLY A 286 10.25 21.05 4.66
C GLY A 286 11.66 21.19 5.25
N LYS A 287 11.79 21.58 6.52
CA LYS A 287 13.07 21.60 7.24
C LYS A 287 13.30 20.30 7.98
N PHE A 288 14.56 19.89 8.07
CA PHE A 288 14.96 18.70 8.83
C PHE A 288 14.61 18.84 10.31
N LEU A 289 13.91 17.84 10.85
CA LEU A 289 13.75 17.71 12.30
C LEU A 289 15.11 17.27 12.88
N LEU A 290 15.73 18.13 13.66
CA LEU A 290 16.88 17.74 14.47
C LEU A 290 16.38 16.76 15.54
N THR A 291 16.71 15.50 15.40
CA THR A 291 16.55 14.51 16.49
C THR A 291 17.28 15.09 17.73
N ARG A 292 16.52 15.51 18.73
CA ARG A 292 17.07 15.78 20.05
C ARG A 292 17.54 14.43 20.62
N THR A 293 18.81 14.15 20.46
CA THR A 293 19.47 13.15 21.28
C THR A 293 19.37 13.66 22.72
N MET A 294 18.50 13.04 23.51
CA MET A 294 18.52 13.24 24.95
C MET A 294 19.83 12.64 25.44
N VAL A 295 20.84 13.48 25.59
CA VAL A 295 22.02 13.18 26.41
C VAL A 295 21.53 13.22 27.85
N ASN A 296 21.25 12.02 28.39
CA ASN A 296 21.09 11.88 29.83
C ASN A 296 22.51 12.03 30.44
N GLY A 297 22.71 13.14 31.16
CA GLY A 297 23.83 13.34 32.08
C GLY A 297 23.61 12.55 33.38
#